data_1d604451a9ac6fc9f103d2fe4f2b46de
#
_entry.id   1d604451a9ac6fc9f103d2fe4f2b46de
#
_cell.length_a   1.000
_cell.length_b   1.000
_cell.length_c   1.000
_cell.angle_alpha   90.00
_cell.angle_beta   90.00
_cell.angle_gamma   90.00
#
_symmetry.space_group_name_H-M   'P 1'
#
loop_
_entity.id
_entity.type
_entity.pdbx_description
1 polymer ?
#
loop_
_entity_poly.entity_id
_entity_poly.type
_entity_poly.pdbx_seq_one_letter_code
_entity_poly.pdbx_strand_id
1 'polypeptide(L)'
;MRQMSLWAALAVAVLATSEVLAQVLAQSAADAEIAPMGKLRYGLNASNAALSARTPDGSVSGISIDLGTFIAGRLGAALEPVVYPSTGDFTRSFDKGEWDITVVGTSPGAKEKFAFTPDILLVDYVFLAGPGRVFTGIADVDRPGIKVGASENGSGSQFLKRTLKSAELKLGPGSVASEVELLGTGKLDVYGSNTNNLLLVAERLPRATFVPGAFFTVYFAVATPKARSPAAQQRLAAIVKDATTTGLLQNAIEKAGLQGVRVPMN
;
A
#
# COMPACT_ATOMS: atom_id res chain seq x y z
N MET A 1 -33.98 -16.40 -51.43
CA MET A 1 -33.72 -16.58 -49.97
C MET A 1 -32.23 -16.71 -49.59
N ARG A 2 -31.32 -17.19 -50.43
CA ARG A 2 -29.87 -17.35 -50.10
C ARG A 2 -29.08 -16.03 -50.06
N GLN A 3 -29.48 -14.98 -50.78
CA GLN A 3 -28.75 -13.70 -50.78
C GLN A 3 -28.97 -12.84 -49.53
N MET A 4 -30.13 -12.93 -48.89
CA MET A 4 -30.40 -12.19 -47.64
C MET A 4 -29.54 -12.68 -46.45
N SER A 5 -29.14 -13.93 -46.42
CA SER A 5 -28.30 -14.49 -45.34
C SER A 5 -26.83 -14.05 -45.43
N LEU A 6 -26.33 -13.76 -46.64
CA LEU A 6 -24.94 -13.25 -46.80
C LEU A 6 -24.82 -11.78 -46.32
N TRP A 7 -25.76 -10.93 -46.60
CA TRP A 7 -25.75 -9.54 -46.15
C TRP A 7 -25.91 -9.40 -44.64
N ALA A 8 -26.74 -10.25 -44.03
CA ALA A 8 -26.90 -10.30 -42.57
C ALA A 8 -25.60 -10.76 -41.88
N ALA A 9 -24.91 -11.77 -42.43
CA ALA A 9 -23.63 -12.25 -41.89
C ALA A 9 -22.52 -11.20 -42.03
N LEU A 10 -22.48 -10.47 -43.16
CA LEU A 10 -21.52 -9.39 -43.37
C LEU A 10 -21.75 -8.21 -42.40
N ALA A 11 -23.01 -7.83 -42.17
CA ALA A 11 -23.38 -6.76 -41.24
C ALA A 11 -22.99 -7.11 -39.80
N VAL A 12 -23.20 -8.35 -39.36
CA VAL A 12 -22.79 -8.84 -38.03
C VAL A 12 -21.28 -8.84 -37.88
N ALA A 13 -20.53 -9.26 -38.93
CA ALA A 13 -19.07 -9.23 -38.88
C ALA A 13 -18.49 -7.80 -38.80
N VAL A 14 -19.07 -6.85 -39.53
CA VAL A 14 -18.65 -5.43 -39.49
C VAL A 14 -18.94 -4.79 -38.14
N LEU A 15 -20.10 -5.10 -37.54
CA LEU A 15 -20.45 -4.62 -36.21
C LEU A 15 -19.50 -5.20 -35.14
N ALA A 16 -19.18 -6.48 -35.19
CA ALA A 16 -18.27 -7.13 -34.27
C ALA A 16 -16.85 -6.53 -34.35
N THR A 17 -16.36 -6.24 -35.58
CA THR A 17 -15.05 -5.60 -35.75
C THR A 17 -15.00 -4.16 -35.27
N SER A 18 -16.08 -3.41 -35.44
CA SER A 18 -16.16 -2.00 -34.95
C SER A 18 -16.21 -1.94 -33.40
N GLU A 19 -16.91 -2.86 -32.74
CA GLU A 19 -16.95 -2.96 -31.28
C GLU A 19 -15.58 -3.32 -30.70
N VAL A 20 -14.89 -4.30 -31.28
CA VAL A 20 -13.53 -4.68 -30.87
C VAL A 20 -12.55 -3.51 -31.02
N LEU A 21 -12.59 -2.79 -32.14
CA LEU A 21 -11.75 -1.63 -32.37
C LEU A 21 -12.03 -0.52 -31.37
N ALA A 22 -13.30 -0.22 -31.09
CA ALA A 22 -13.69 0.77 -30.09
C ALA A 22 -13.21 0.40 -28.68
N GLN A 23 -13.29 -0.88 -28.34
CA GLN A 23 -12.80 -1.38 -27.04
C GLN A 23 -11.27 -1.28 -26.90
N VAL A 24 -10.53 -1.61 -27.98
CA VAL A 24 -9.05 -1.47 -28.01
C VAL A 24 -8.63 0.00 -27.87
N LEU A 25 -9.30 0.91 -28.58
CA LEU A 25 -9.03 2.35 -28.49
C LEU A 25 -9.33 2.90 -27.09
N ALA A 26 -10.46 2.50 -26.50
CA ALA A 26 -10.83 2.91 -25.14
C ALA A 26 -9.82 2.39 -24.09
N GLN A 27 -9.36 1.15 -24.24
CA GLN A 27 -8.33 0.59 -23.38
C GLN A 27 -7.00 1.33 -23.54
N SER A 28 -6.56 1.61 -24.76
CA SER A 28 -5.34 2.37 -25.02
C SER A 28 -5.39 3.79 -24.43
N ALA A 29 -6.54 4.46 -24.50
CA ALA A 29 -6.74 5.76 -23.88
C ALA A 29 -6.66 5.68 -22.34
N ALA A 30 -7.26 4.66 -21.73
CA ALA A 30 -7.17 4.41 -20.29
C ALA A 30 -5.74 4.11 -19.84
N ASP A 31 -5.00 3.28 -20.60
CA ASP A 31 -3.61 2.95 -20.33
C ASP A 31 -2.71 4.20 -20.41
N ALA A 32 -2.91 5.06 -21.41
CA ALA A 32 -2.19 6.34 -21.55
C ALA A 32 -2.53 7.35 -20.45
N GLU A 33 -3.75 7.31 -19.92
CA GLU A 33 -4.13 8.14 -18.78
C GLU A 33 -3.45 7.68 -17.48
N ILE A 34 -3.35 6.35 -17.24
CA ILE A 34 -2.68 5.79 -16.05
C ILE A 34 -1.17 6.01 -16.12
N ALA A 35 -0.55 5.81 -17.30
CA ALA A 35 0.88 5.93 -17.52
C ALA A 35 1.19 6.95 -18.62
N PRO A 36 1.10 8.25 -18.33
CA PRO A 36 1.35 9.30 -19.31
C PRO A 36 2.74 9.18 -19.93
N MET A 37 2.83 9.38 -21.25
CA MET A 37 4.08 9.29 -22.02
C MET A 37 4.80 7.94 -21.91
N GLY A 38 4.07 6.84 -21.67
CA GLY A 38 4.64 5.50 -21.53
C GLY A 38 5.46 5.27 -20.26
N LYS A 39 5.27 6.10 -19.23
CA LYS A 39 5.92 6.00 -17.93
C LYS A 39 4.88 5.89 -16.82
N LEU A 40 5.06 4.92 -15.93
CA LEU A 40 4.25 4.76 -14.74
C LEU A 40 5.04 5.25 -13.54
N ARG A 41 4.77 6.47 -13.06
CA ARG A 41 5.36 7.00 -11.84
C ARG A 41 4.68 6.33 -10.64
N TYR A 42 5.47 5.60 -9.87
CA TYR A 42 4.95 4.81 -8.77
C TYR A 42 5.46 5.33 -7.42
N GLY A 43 4.59 5.93 -6.61
CA GLY A 43 4.89 6.43 -5.28
C GLY A 43 5.16 5.30 -4.30
N LEU A 44 6.35 5.29 -3.68
CA LEU A 44 6.81 4.24 -2.79
C LEU A 44 7.20 4.79 -1.42
N ASN A 45 6.59 4.27 -0.36
CA ASN A 45 7.04 4.50 1.00
C ASN A 45 8.13 3.48 1.38
N ALA A 46 9.39 3.88 1.29
CA ALA A 46 10.54 3.02 1.58
C ALA A 46 10.74 2.71 3.09
N SER A 47 9.95 3.36 3.97
CA SER A 47 9.96 3.04 5.40
C SER A 47 8.89 2.00 5.79
N ASN A 48 8.07 1.55 4.85
CA ASN A 48 7.06 0.51 5.12
C ASN A 48 7.57 -0.87 4.72
N ALA A 49 8.23 -1.55 5.67
CA ALA A 49 8.86 -2.85 5.43
C ALA A 49 7.89 -3.98 5.05
N ALA A 50 6.58 -3.81 5.27
CA ALA A 50 5.57 -4.75 4.77
C ALA A 50 5.34 -4.65 3.24
N LEU A 51 5.75 -3.53 2.62
CA LEU A 51 5.53 -3.27 1.20
C LEU A 51 6.83 -3.12 0.41
N SER A 52 7.85 -2.52 1.03
CA SER A 52 9.09 -2.11 0.37
C SER A 52 10.28 -2.28 1.29
N ALA A 53 11.41 -2.72 0.76
CA ALA A 53 12.68 -2.79 1.48
C ALA A 53 13.77 -2.06 0.68
N ARG A 54 14.63 -1.31 1.36
CA ARG A 54 15.84 -0.77 0.76
C ARG A 54 16.90 -1.86 0.67
N THR A 55 17.47 -2.01 -0.50
CA THR A 55 18.62 -2.89 -0.72
C THR A 55 19.93 -2.18 -0.38
N PRO A 56 21.04 -2.92 -0.14
CA PRO A 56 22.33 -2.32 0.21
C PRO A 56 22.87 -1.32 -0.83
N ASP A 57 22.51 -1.47 -2.10
CA ASP A 57 22.87 -0.55 -3.19
C ASP A 57 21.97 0.70 -3.27
N GLY A 58 21.02 0.84 -2.33
CA GLY A 58 20.10 1.97 -2.23
C GLY A 58 18.84 1.87 -3.09
N SER A 59 18.71 0.81 -3.89
CA SER A 59 17.48 0.54 -4.64
C SER A 59 16.34 0.09 -3.72
N VAL A 60 15.14 -0.07 -4.26
CA VAL A 60 13.96 -0.56 -3.52
C VAL A 60 13.50 -1.87 -4.11
N SER A 61 13.19 -2.82 -3.24
CA SER A 61 12.61 -4.13 -3.58
C SER A 61 11.34 -4.40 -2.78
N GLY A 62 10.71 -5.55 -2.99
CA GLY A 62 9.53 -6.00 -2.24
C GLY A 62 8.23 -5.93 -3.04
N ILE A 63 7.12 -6.21 -2.36
CA ILE A 63 5.78 -6.36 -2.98
C ILE A 63 5.44 -5.16 -3.88
N SER A 64 5.75 -3.94 -3.44
CA SER A 64 5.42 -2.73 -4.22
C SER A 64 6.14 -2.70 -5.56
N ILE A 65 7.42 -3.07 -5.61
CA ILE A 65 8.19 -3.10 -6.87
C ILE A 65 7.69 -4.21 -7.79
N ASP A 66 7.43 -5.41 -7.25
CA ASP A 66 6.93 -6.54 -8.04
C ASP A 66 5.56 -6.21 -8.64
N LEU A 67 4.67 -5.62 -7.86
CA LEU A 67 3.35 -5.16 -8.31
C LEU A 67 3.45 -4.02 -9.32
N GLY A 68 4.31 -3.01 -9.07
CA GLY A 68 4.53 -1.90 -9.99
C GLY A 68 5.07 -2.36 -11.35
N THR A 69 6.01 -3.29 -11.34
CA THR A 69 6.57 -3.92 -12.55
C THR A 69 5.49 -4.65 -13.33
N PHE A 70 4.64 -5.42 -12.64
CA PHE A 70 3.52 -6.11 -13.26
C PHE A 70 2.53 -5.13 -13.90
N ILE A 71 2.12 -4.08 -13.17
CA ILE A 71 1.19 -3.08 -13.68
C ILE A 71 1.79 -2.34 -14.89
N ALA A 72 3.04 -1.87 -14.79
CA ALA A 72 3.73 -1.20 -15.89
C ALA A 72 3.81 -2.09 -17.15
N GLY A 73 4.14 -3.37 -16.99
CA GLY A 73 4.16 -4.34 -18.09
C GLY A 73 2.80 -4.51 -18.77
N ARG A 74 1.69 -4.54 -17.99
CA ARG A 74 0.32 -4.63 -18.52
C ARG A 74 -0.15 -3.35 -19.23
N LEU A 75 0.45 -2.21 -18.91
CA LEU A 75 0.20 -0.91 -19.54
C LEU A 75 1.15 -0.64 -20.73
N GLY A 76 2.15 -1.51 -20.98
CA GLY A 76 3.20 -1.25 -21.97
C GLY A 76 4.07 -0.03 -21.60
N ALA A 77 4.22 0.28 -20.33
CA ALA A 77 4.91 1.45 -19.81
C ALA A 77 6.20 1.08 -19.07
N ALA A 78 7.14 2.02 -18.97
CA ALA A 78 8.30 1.88 -18.09
C ALA A 78 7.91 2.23 -16.64
N LEU A 79 8.33 1.40 -15.68
CA LEU A 79 8.17 1.72 -14.26
C LEU A 79 9.16 2.81 -13.84
N GLU A 80 8.65 3.88 -13.22
CA GLU A 80 9.45 4.98 -12.65
C GLU A 80 9.14 5.10 -11.14
N PRO A 81 9.94 4.49 -10.26
CA PRO A 81 9.73 4.57 -8.82
C PRO A 81 10.01 5.98 -8.28
N VAL A 82 9.04 6.54 -7.54
CA VAL A 82 9.18 7.80 -6.79
C VAL A 82 9.27 7.45 -5.31
N VAL A 83 10.47 7.47 -4.74
CA VAL A 83 10.77 6.89 -3.43
C VAL A 83 10.79 7.93 -2.33
N TYR A 84 10.00 7.73 -1.28
CA TYR A 84 9.93 8.57 -0.08
C TYR A 84 10.57 7.85 1.11
N PRO A 85 11.48 8.52 1.86
CA PRO A 85 12.26 7.88 2.91
C PRO A 85 11.47 7.62 4.20
N SER A 86 10.34 8.30 4.40
CA SER A 86 9.50 8.16 5.59
C SER A 86 8.02 8.18 5.26
N THR A 87 7.19 7.68 6.17
CA THR A 87 5.71 7.78 6.05
C THR A 87 5.24 9.23 6.00
N GLY A 88 5.88 10.12 6.76
CA GLY A 88 5.56 11.55 6.75
C GLY A 88 5.86 12.20 5.38
N ASP A 89 7.02 11.92 4.76
CA ASP A 89 7.36 12.42 3.42
C ASP A 89 6.38 11.89 2.38
N PHE A 90 6.10 10.59 2.44
CA PHE A 90 5.17 9.94 1.54
C PHE A 90 3.76 10.56 1.60
N THR A 91 3.21 10.76 2.80
CA THR A 91 1.88 11.35 2.95
C THR A 91 1.83 12.83 2.56
N ARG A 92 2.93 13.58 2.70
CA ARG A 92 3.05 14.95 2.19
C ARG A 92 3.08 15.05 0.66
N SER A 93 3.38 13.96 -0.05
CA SER A 93 3.35 13.93 -1.52
C SER A 93 1.95 13.78 -2.12
N PHE A 94 0.94 13.45 -1.30
CA PHE A 94 -0.40 13.10 -1.77
C PHE A 94 -1.10 14.18 -2.60
N ASP A 95 -0.78 15.44 -2.35
CA ASP A 95 -1.37 16.58 -3.05
C ASP A 95 -0.42 17.22 -4.09
N LYS A 96 0.74 16.59 -4.37
CA LYS A 96 1.76 17.19 -5.23
C LYS A 96 1.76 16.70 -6.68
N GLY A 97 1.01 15.63 -7.00
CA GLY A 97 0.97 15.06 -8.35
C GLY A 97 2.30 14.47 -8.82
N GLU A 98 3.17 14.04 -7.89
CA GLU A 98 4.51 13.52 -8.19
C GLU A 98 4.47 12.08 -8.72
N TRP A 99 3.37 11.36 -8.55
CA TRP A 99 3.18 9.97 -8.96
C TRP A 99 1.78 9.73 -9.53
N ASP A 100 1.62 8.63 -10.26
CA ASP A 100 0.37 8.25 -10.93
C ASP A 100 -0.41 7.20 -10.15
N ILE A 101 0.29 6.25 -9.52
CA ILE A 101 -0.28 5.23 -8.64
C ILE A 101 0.59 5.03 -7.41
N THR A 102 0.00 4.46 -6.36
CA THR A 102 0.72 4.03 -5.16
C THR A 102 -0.04 2.90 -4.46
N VAL A 103 0.59 2.20 -3.51
CA VAL A 103 -0.09 1.33 -2.55
C VAL A 103 -0.19 2.05 -1.21
N VAL A 104 -1.41 2.22 -0.72
CA VAL A 104 -1.66 2.92 0.54
C VAL A 104 -2.84 2.29 1.28
N GLY A 105 -2.87 2.46 2.61
CA GLY A 105 -3.98 1.99 3.43
C GLY A 105 -5.31 2.66 3.07
N THR A 106 -6.38 1.89 2.97
CA THR A 106 -7.74 2.35 2.60
C THR A 106 -8.45 3.07 3.75
N SER A 107 -7.78 4.05 4.36
CA SER A 107 -8.35 4.87 5.42
C SER A 107 -9.40 5.86 4.89
N PRO A 108 -10.34 6.33 5.74
CA PRO A 108 -11.32 7.34 5.32
C PRO A 108 -10.68 8.58 4.68
N GLY A 109 -9.64 9.15 5.29
CA GLY A 109 -8.96 10.33 4.73
C GLY A 109 -8.24 10.06 3.40
N ALA A 110 -7.71 8.85 3.18
CA ALA A 110 -7.16 8.48 1.89
C ALA A 110 -8.25 8.34 0.82
N LYS A 111 -9.44 7.81 1.19
CA LYS A 111 -10.60 7.70 0.30
C LYS A 111 -11.18 9.05 -0.15
N GLU A 112 -10.92 10.11 0.57
CA GLU A 112 -11.28 11.47 0.13
C GLU A 112 -10.45 11.93 -1.06
N LYS A 113 -9.17 11.54 -1.13
CA LYS A 113 -8.19 11.99 -2.13
C LYS A 113 -8.05 11.06 -3.33
N PHE A 114 -8.23 9.76 -3.13
CA PHE A 114 -7.90 8.74 -4.12
C PHE A 114 -9.10 7.87 -4.50
N ALA A 115 -9.06 7.38 -5.74
CA ALA A 115 -9.79 6.20 -6.17
C ALA A 115 -8.94 4.96 -5.87
N PHE A 116 -9.59 3.88 -5.43
CA PHE A 116 -8.96 2.64 -5.02
C PHE A 116 -9.39 1.46 -5.87
N THR A 117 -8.46 0.56 -6.13
CA THR A 117 -8.79 -0.81 -6.57
C THR A 117 -9.40 -1.59 -5.40
N PRO A 118 -9.90 -2.83 -5.61
CA PRO A 118 -10.12 -3.75 -4.49
C PRO A 118 -8.87 -3.90 -3.63
N ASP A 119 -9.06 -4.22 -2.34
CA ASP A 119 -7.97 -4.45 -1.41
C ASP A 119 -7.08 -5.61 -1.88
N ILE A 120 -5.77 -5.44 -1.75
CA ILE A 120 -4.76 -6.39 -2.21
C ILE A 120 -3.98 -7.05 -1.09
N LEU A 121 -3.86 -6.37 0.05
CA LEU A 121 -3.15 -6.86 1.22
C LEU A 121 -3.88 -6.48 2.51
N LEU A 122 -3.81 -7.37 3.50
CA LEU A 122 -4.10 -7.10 4.89
C LEU A 122 -2.78 -7.12 5.65
N VAL A 123 -2.54 -6.09 6.46
CA VAL A 123 -1.30 -5.95 7.24
C VAL A 123 -1.66 -5.71 8.69
N ASP A 124 -1.18 -6.59 9.57
CA ASP A 124 -1.41 -6.47 11.00
C ASP A 124 -0.47 -5.43 11.62
N TYR A 125 -1.05 -4.57 12.42
CA TYR A 125 -0.36 -3.56 13.21
C TYR A 125 -0.34 -3.99 14.67
N VAL A 126 0.84 -4.02 15.23
CA VAL A 126 1.13 -4.48 16.60
C VAL A 126 1.90 -3.41 17.36
N PHE A 127 2.11 -3.61 18.66
CA PHE A 127 2.95 -2.74 19.45
C PHE A 127 4.29 -3.42 19.79
N LEU A 128 5.37 -2.63 19.77
CA LEU A 128 6.67 -2.98 20.32
C LEU A 128 6.91 -2.14 21.59
N ALA A 129 7.08 -2.78 22.71
CA ALA A 129 7.41 -2.16 23.98
C ALA A 129 8.90 -1.85 24.05
N GLY A 130 9.27 -0.68 24.54
CA GLY A 130 10.66 -0.26 24.76
C GLY A 130 11.36 -1.13 25.81
N PRO A 131 12.70 -1.06 25.86
CA PRO A 131 13.51 -1.84 26.81
C PRO A 131 13.05 -1.67 28.27
N GLY A 132 12.77 -2.78 28.94
CA GLY A 132 12.32 -2.79 30.35
C GLY A 132 10.84 -2.48 30.56
N ARG A 133 10.06 -2.28 29.50
CA ARG A 133 8.61 -2.16 29.58
C ARG A 133 7.95 -3.53 29.38
N VAL A 134 6.93 -3.82 30.18
CA VAL A 134 6.17 -5.08 30.10
C VAL A 134 4.69 -4.77 29.96
N PHE A 135 4.08 -5.36 28.92
CA PHE A 135 2.65 -5.31 28.64
C PHE A 135 2.16 -6.73 28.41
N THR A 136 1.04 -7.12 29.00
CA THR A 136 0.46 -8.46 28.87
C THR A 136 -0.53 -8.57 27.71
N GLY A 137 -0.95 -7.43 27.15
CA GLY A 137 -1.84 -7.34 26.00
C GLY A 137 -2.15 -5.91 25.61
N ILE A 138 -2.91 -5.75 24.53
CA ILE A 138 -3.27 -4.45 23.95
C ILE A 138 -3.95 -3.51 24.97
N ALA A 139 -4.78 -4.06 25.84
CA ALA A 139 -5.51 -3.28 26.87
C ALA A 139 -4.57 -2.56 27.86
N ASP A 140 -3.36 -3.06 28.05
CA ASP A 140 -2.38 -2.45 28.95
C ASP A 140 -1.77 -1.18 28.36
N VAL A 141 -1.86 -0.99 27.04
CA VAL A 141 -1.26 0.15 26.34
C VAL A 141 -2.07 1.43 26.56
N ASP A 142 -3.39 1.34 26.61
CA ASP A 142 -4.24 2.53 26.78
C ASP A 142 -4.48 2.87 28.26
N ARG A 143 -3.42 3.23 28.98
CA ARG A 143 -3.47 3.64 30.39
C ARG A 143 -2.86 5.03 30.60
N PRO A 144 -3.29 5.78 31.63
CA PRO A 144 -2.67 7.07 31.97
C PRO A 144 -1.16 6.94 32.20
N GLY A 145 -0.41 7.88 31.64
CA GLY A 145 1.05 7.93 31.74
C GLY A 145 1.81 7.09 30.74
N ILE A 146 1.15 6.24 29.94
CA ILE A 146 1.78 5.51 28.84
C ILE A 146 1.92 6.43 27.62
N LYS A 147 3.13 6.49 27.06
CA LYS A 147 3.46 7.22 25.82
C LYS A 147 3.52 6.27 24.64
N VAL A 148 2.53 6.37 23.78
CA VAL A 148 2.39 5.54 22.57
C VAL A 148 2.92 6.31 21.38
N GLY A 149 3.92 5.75 20.69
CA GLY A 149 4.44 6.28 19.42
C GLY A 149 3.69 5.73 18.22
N ALA A 150 3.56 6.54 17.16
CA ALA A 150 3.13 6.10 15.85
C ALA A 150 3.63 7.05 14.76
N SER A 151 3.69 6.58 13.51
CA SER A 151 4.09 7.41 12.38
C SER A 151 3.04 8.47 12.04
N GLU A 152 3.49 9.69 11.75
CA GLU A 152 2.64 10.82 11.39
C GLU A 152 1.79 10.48 10.15
N ASN A 153 0.48 10.76 10.24
CA ASN A 153 -0.52 10.57 9.18
C ASN A 153 -0.65 9.14 8.63
N GLY A 154 0.00 8.15 9.25
CA GLY A 154 -0.15 6.74 8.88
C GLY A 154 -1.52 6.17 9.30
N SER A 155 -1.92 5.05 8.68
CA SER A 155 -3.20 4.38 8.99
C SER A 155 -3.29 3.97 10.48
N GLY A 156 -2.19 3.45 11.06
CA GLY A 156 -2.11 3.09 12.47
C GLY A 156 -2.32 4.29 13.39
N SER A 157 -1.66 5.43 13.13
CA SER A 157 -1.83 6.63 13.95
C SER A 157 -3.23 7.23 13.85
N GLN A 158 -3.85 7.19 12.68
CA GLN A 158 -5.24 7.62 12.53
C GLN A 158 -6.21 6.72 13.30
N PHE A 159 -5.94 5.41 13.35
CA PHE A 159 -6.70 4.50 14.20
C PHE A 159 -6.49 4.83 15.69
N LEU A 160 -5.25 4.97 16.14
CA LEU A 160 -4.92 5.27 17.54
C LEU A 160 -5.49 6.62 18.00
N LYS A 161 -5.49 7.65 17.17
CA LYS A 161 -6.14 8.95 17.47
C LYS A 161 -7.63 8.83 17.80
N ARG A 162 -8.31 7.84 17.21
CA ARG A 162 -9.76 7.64 17.44
C ARG A 162 -10.06 6.69 18.60
N THR A 163 -9.13 5.81 18.94
CA THR A 163 -9.38 4.69 19.86
C THR A 163 -8.70 4.83 21.22
N LEU A 164 -7.53 5.46 21.29
CA LEU A 164 -6.87 5.74 22.58
C LEU A 164 -7.70 6.74 23.39
N LYS A 165 -7.86 6.43 24.69
CA LYS A 165 -8.66 7.24 25.63
C LYS A 165 -7.81 7.84 26.75
N SER A 166 -6.75 7.14 27.15
CA SER A 166 -5.99 7.42 28.37
C SER A 166 -4.51 7.63 28.13
N ALA A 167 -3.93 6.88 27.17
CA ALA A 167 -2.53 6.98 26.83
C ALA A 167 -2.22 8.23 25.99
N GLU A 168 -1.01 8.73 26.10
CA GLU A 168 -0.54 9.88 25.35
C GLU A 168 0.02 9.44 23.99
N LEU A 169 -0.64 9.87 22.88
CA LEU A 169 -0.15 9.58 21.54
C LEU A 169 0.89 10.60 21.09
N LYS A 170 2.08 10.13 20.75
CA LYS A 170 3.18 10.91 20.18
C LYS A 170 3.38 10.52 18.72
N LEU A 171 3.39 11.50 17.84
CA LEU A 171 3.59 11.27 16.40
C LEU A 171 5.02 11.63 16.01
N GLY A 172 5.57 10.82 15.08
CA GLY A 172 6.91 11.02 14.55
C GLY A 172 6.99 10.71 13.06
N PRO A 173 8.19 10.85 12.44
CA PRO A 173 8.36 10.69 10.99
C PRO A 173 8.09 9.27 10.49
N GLY A 174 8.07 8.25 11.36
CA GLY A 174 7.84 6.85 10.98
C GLY A 174 9.02 6.28 10.20
N SER A 175 10.21 6.40 10.77
CA SER A 175 11.43 5.74 10.28
C SER A 175 12.01 4.86 11.38
N VAL A 176 12.60 3.72 10.99
CA VAL A 176 13.21 2.76 11.93
C VAL A 176 14.23 3.46 12.86
N ALA A 177 15.03 4.39 12.34
CA ALA A 177 16.02 5.11 13.15
C ALA A 177 15.36 5.97 14.25
N SER A 178 14.29 6.69 13.92
CA SER A 178 13.52 7.49 14.88
C SER A 178 12.84 6.60 15.92
N GLU A 179 12.29 5.48 15.52
CA GLU A 179 11.61 4.53 16.40
C GLU A 179 12.59 3.90 17.41
N VAL A 180 13.78 3.51 16.93
CA VAL A 180 14.87 3.00 17.78
C VAL A 180 15.31 4.06 18.82
N GLU A 181 15.52 5.31 18.40
CA GLU A 181 15.90 6.39 19.30
C GLU A 181 14.85 6.63 20.38
N LEU A 182 13.59 6.77 19.98
CA LEU A 182 12.51 7.16 20.89
C LEU A 182 12.18 6.06 21.91
N LEU A 183 12.16 4.79 21.50
CA LEU A 183 11.98 3.65 22.39
C LEU A 183 13.23 3.42 23.26
N GLY A 184 14.43 3.47 22.66
CA GLY A 184 15.69 3.20 23.34
C GLY A 184 16.04 4.21 24.42
N THR A 185 15.63 5.46 24.25
CA THR A 185 15.82 6.54 25.25
C THR A 185 14.67 6.64 26.26
N GLY A 186 13.63 5.83 26.14
CA GLY A 186 12.44 5.89 27.01
C GLY A 186 11.57 7.15 26.81
N LYS A 187 11.76 7.87 25.71
CA LYS A 187 10.84 8.96 25.28
C LYS A 187 9.46 8.41 24.93
N LEU A 188 9.39 7.13 24.50
CA LEU A 188 8.17 6.36 24.30
C LEU A 188 8.23 5.07 25.13
N ASP A 189 7.07 4.61 25.56
CA ASP A 189 6.90 3.33 26.25
C ASP A 189 6.65 2.20 25.27
N VAL A 190 5.84 2.46 24.25
CA VAL A 190 5.54 1.53 23.16
C VAL A 190 5.46 2.28 21.82
N TYR A 191 5.67 1.55 20.72
CA TYR A 191 5.47 2.06 19.36
C TYR A 191 4.53 1.16 18.57
N GLY A 192 3.52 1.74 17.92
CA GLY A 192 2.55 1.04 17.08
C GLY A 192 2.88 1.15 15.60
N SER A 193 3.16 0.00 14.95
CA SER A 193 3.43 -0.07 13.52
C SER A 193 3.10 -1.47 12.96
N ASN A 194 3.32 -1.69 11.66
CA ASN A 194 3.24 -3.04 11.11
C ASN A 194 4.35 -3.93 11.67
N THR A 195 4.08 -5.23 11.74
CA THR A 195 4.99 -6.22 12.32
C THR A 195 6.39 -6.15 11.71
N ASN A 196 6.51 -6.00 10.38
CA ASN A 196 7.80 -6.05 9.70
C ASN A 196 8.67 -4.82 9.99
N ASN A 197 8.09 -3.63 10.13
CA ASN A 197 8.81 -2.45 10.61
C ASN A 197 9.34 -2.67 12.02
N LEU A 198 8.50 -3.21 12.92
CA LEU A 198 8.89 -3.40 14.32
C LEU A 198 9.91 -4.52 14.51
N LEU A 199 9.97 -5.50 13.60
CA LEU A 199 11.07 -6.47 13.58
C LEU A 199 12.43 -5.78 13.33
N LEU A 200 12.51 -4.85 12.37
CA LEU A 200 13.72 -4.06 12.12
C LEU A 200 14.12 -3.16 13.29
N VAL A 201 13.15 -2.68 14.07
CA VAL A 201 13.39 -1.93 15.30
C VAL A 201 13.90 -2.86 16.39
N ALA A 202 13.28 -4.02 16.59
CA ALA A 202 13.63 -5.01 17.60
C ALA A 202 15.06 -5.57 17.40
N GLU A 203 15.49 -5.76 16.15
CA GLU A 203 16.89 -6.14 15.83
C GLU A 203 17.92 -5.15 16.39
N ARG A 204 17.56 -3.86 16.49
CA ARG A 204 18.44 -2.79 17.02
C ARG A 204 18.19 -2.49 18.49
N LEU A 205 17.13 -3.05 19.08
CA LEU A 205 16.77 -2.93 20.49
C LEU A 205 16.49 -4.32 21.10
N PRO A 206 17.56 -5.11 21.40
CA PRO A 206 17.38 -6.53 21.79
C PRO A 206 16.55 -6.78 23.05
N ARG A 207 16.28 -5.73 23.86
CA ARG A 207 15.43 -5.84 25.08
C ARG A 207 14.01 -5.28 24.86
N ALA A 208 13.68 -4.85 23.65
CA ALA A 208 12.31 -4.50 23.28
C ALA A 208 11.49 -5.80 23.08
N THR A 209 10.23 -5.77 23.43
CA THR A 209 9.35 -6.96 23.37
C THR A 209 8.05 -6.63 22.67
N PHE A 210 7.55 -7.55 21.85
CA PHE A 210 6.24 -7.40 21.23
C PHE A 210 5.13 -7.52 22.27
N VAL A 211 4.17 -6.62 22.24
CA VAL A 211 2.94 -6.73 23.01
C VAL A 211 2.05 -7.77 22.32
N PRO A 212 1.50 -8.77 23.05
CA PRO A 212 0.64 -9.78 22.43
C PRO A 212 -0.60 -9.22 21.76
N GLY A 213 -0.87 -9.68 20.53
CA GLY A 213 -2.03 -9.31 19.72
C GLY A 213 -1.79 -8.15 18.75
N ALA A 214 -2.65 -8.09 17.74
CA ALA A 214 -2.71 -6.96 16.81
C ALA A 214 -3.77 -5.96 17.28
N PHE A 215 -3.43 -4.67 17.33
CA PHE A 215 -4.40 -3.64 17.69
C PHE A 215 -5.25 -3.18 16.51
N PHE A 216 -4.76 -3.39 15.29
CA PHE A 216 -5.45 -3.00 14.07
C PHE A 216 -4.93 -3.82 12.87
N THR A 217 -5.80 -4.12 11.91
CA THR A 217 -5.42 -4.64 10.60
C THR A 217 -5.70 -3.57 9.55
N VAL A 218 -4.67 -3.20 8.80
CA VAL A 218 -4.77 -2.23 7.72
C VAL A 218 -5.02 -2.96 6.42
N TYR A 219 -6.02 -2.52 5.69
CA TYR A 219 -6.28 -2.94 4.31
C TYR A 219 -5.52 -2.02 3.37
N PHE A 220 -4.75 -2.59 2.47
CA PHE A 220 -4.01 -1.86 1.44
C PHE A 220 -4.58 -2.14 0.06
N ALA A 221 -4.65 -1.10 -0.75
CA ALA A 221 -5.06 -1.19 -2.15
C ALA A 221 -4.17 -0.30 -3.02
N VAL A 222 -4.20 -0.53 -4.33
CA VAL A 222 -3.60 0.42 -5.28
C VAL A 222 -4.51 1.64 -5.36
N ALA A 223 -3.91 2.80 -5.21
CA ALA A 223 -4.58 4.10 -5.26
C ALA A 223 -4.09 4.92 -6.47
N THR A 224 -4.99 5.68 -7.06
CA THR A 224 -4.72 6.66 -8.10
C THR A 224 -5.49 7.95 -7.80
N PRO A 225 -5.08 9.13 -8.30
CA PRO A 225 -5.84 10.36 -8.11
C PRO A 225 -7.31 10.21 -8.56
N LYS A 226 -8.26 10.72 -7.75
CA LYS A 226 -9.70 10.66 -8.07
C LYS A 226 -10.09 11.29 -9.40
N ALA A 227 -9.28 12.23 -9.88
CA ALA A 227 -9.51 12.91 -11.15
C ALA A 227 -9.35 12.02 -12.39
N ARG A 228 -8.80 10.82 -12.24
CA ARG A 228 -8.71 9.84 -13.33
C ARG A 228 -10.10 9.40 -13.77
N SER A 229 -10.29 9.18 -15.07
CA SER A 229 -11.56 8.74 -15.63
C SER A 229 -12.03 7.41 -15.06
N PRO A 230 -13.34 7.12 -15.03
CA PRO A 230 -13.85 5.83 -14.62
C PRO A 230 -13.25 4.67 -15.44
N ALA A 231 -12.96 4.87 -16.73
CA ALA A 231 -12.33 3.86 -17.58
C ALA A 231 -10.91 3.54 -17.12
N ALA A 232 -10.10 4.56 -16.79
CA ALA A 232 -8.75 4.37 -16.25
C ALA A 232 -8.77 3.68 -14.88
N GLN A 233 -9.71 4.05 -13.99
CA GLN A 233 -9.87 3.40 -12.69
C GLN A 233 -10.26 1.93 -12.82
N GLN A 234 -11.21 1.60 -13.71
CA GLN A 234 -11.63 0.22 -13.98
C GLN A 234 -10.49 -0.60 -14.61
N ARG A 235 -9.74 0.01 -15.54
CA ARG A 235 -8.57 -0.63 -16.16
C ARG A 235 -7.51 -0.98 -15.14
N LEU A 236 -7.18 -0.05 -14.24
CA LEU A 236 -6.23 -0.28 -13.14
C LEU A 236 -6.74 -1.40 -12.21
N ALA A 237 -8.02 -1.39 -11.84
CA ALA A 237 -8.62 -2.42 -11.01
C ALA A 237 -8.57 -3.81 -11.66
N ALA A 238 -8.78 -3.91 -12.98
CA ALA A 238 -8.67 -5.16 -13.73
C ALA A 238 -7.23 -5.70 -13.70
N ILE A 239 -6.23 -4.84 -13.95
CA ILE A 239 -4.81 -5.25 -13.91
C ILE A 239 -4.41 -5.72 -12.50
N VAL A 240 -4.85 -5.02 -11.46
CA VAL A 240 -4.55 -5.38 -10.07
C VAL A 240 -5.25 -6.69 -9.67
N LYS A 241 -6.47 -6.92 -10.14
CA LYS A 241 -7.16 -8.21 -9.98
C LYS A 241 -6.36 -9.35 -10.60
N ASP A 242 -5.84 -9.17 -11.81
CA ASP A 242 -4.96 -10.16 -12.45
C ASP A 242 -3.72 -10.45 -11.58
N ALA A 243 -3.06 -9.42 -11.03
CA ALA A 243 -1.91 -9.60 -10.15
C ALA A 243 -2.24 -10.44 -8.91
N THR A 244 -3.45 -10.25 -8.35
CA THR A 244 -3.92 -11.02 -7.19
C THR A 244 -4.20 -12.48 -7.57
N THR A 245 -4.90 -12.71 -8.68
CA THR A 245 -5.32 -14.06 -9.11
C THR A 245 -4.17 -14.91 -9.65
N THR A 246 -3.11 -14.32 -10.16
CA THR A 246 -1.90 -15.04 -10.61
C THR A 246 -0.98 -15.49 -9.48
N GLY A 247 -1.30 -15.16 -8.21
CA GLY A 247 -0.47 -15.49 -7.05
C GLY A 247 0.78 -14.60 -6.89
N LEU A 248 0.93 -13.55 -7.69
CA LEU A 248 2.09 -12.64 -7.63
C LEU A 248 2.31 -12.09 -6.22
N LEU A 249 1.24 -11.63 -5.57
CA LEU A 249 1.33 -11.04 -4.23
C LEU A 249 1.66 -12.09 -3.17
N GLN A 250 1.06 -13.27 -3.24
CA GLN A 250 1.34 -14.36 -2.30
C GLN A 250 2.80 -14.81 -2.40
N ASN A 251 3.30 -14.99 -3.62
CA ASN A 251 4.71 -15.35 -3.87
C ASN A 251 5.67 -14.26 -3.35
N ALA A 252 5.31 -12.98 -3.51
CA ALA A 252 6.13 -11.87 -3.01
C ALA A 252 6.17 -11.81 -1.47
N ILE A 253 5.05 -12.10 -0.78
CA ILE A 253 4.98 -12.22 0.68
C ILE A 253 5.90 -13.33 1.17
N GLU A 254 5.81 -14.53 0.56
CA GLU A 254 6.59 -15.71 0.94
C GLU A 254 8.09 -15.49 0.69
N LYS A 255 8.45 -14.98 -0.49
CA LYS A 255 9.83 -14.67 -0.86
C LYS A 255 10.49 -13.66 0.09
N ALA A 256 9.72 -12.68 0.56
CA ALA A 256 10.21 -11.66 1.47
C ALA A 256 10.13 -12.07 2.96
N GLY A 257 9.57 -13.25 3.29
CA GLY A 257 9.41 -13.74 4.66
C GLY A 257 8.56 -12.82 5.54
N LEU A 258 7.57 -12.12 4.98
CA LEU A 258 6.79 -11.11 5.69
C LEU A 258 5.85 -11.73 6.72
N GLN A 259 5.81 -11.12 7.90
CA GLN A 259 4.94 -11.54 9.00
C GLN A 259 3.72 -10.61 9.13
N GLY A 260 2.55 -11.19 9.45
CA GLY A 260 1.32 -10.42 9.60
C GLY A 260 0.83 -9.74 8.31
N VAL A 261 1.28 -10.23 7.16
CA VAL A 261 0.86 -9.78 5.83
C VAL A 261 0.17 -10.92 5.11
N ARG A 262 -0.98 -10.66 4.52
CA ARG A 262 -1.75 -11.68 3.77
C ARG A 262 -2.57 -11.06 2.65
N VAL A 263 -2.82 -11.83 1.61
CA VAL A 263 -3.75 -11.47 0.54
C VAL A 263 -5.19 -11.69 1.03
N PRO A 264 -6.14 -10.77 0.79
CA PRO A 264 -7.55 -11.00 1.11
C PRO A 264 -8.08 -12.27 0.42
N MET A 265 -8.89 -13.05 1.12
CA MET A 265 -9.70 -14.10 0.50
C MET A 265 -10.87 -13.41 -0.20
N ASN A 266 -10.96 -13.53 -1.54
CA ASN A 266 -12.07 -13.04 -2.36
C ASN A 266 -13.20 -14.06 -2.42
#